data_d1de051e68b187b5bb08c9b874c71138
#
_entry.id   d1de051e68b187b5bb08c9b874c71138
#
_cell.length_a   1.000
_cell.length_b   1.000
_cell.length_c   1.000
_cell.angle_alpha   90.00
_cell.angle_beta   90.00
_cell.angle_gamma   90.00
#
_symmetry.space_group_name_H-M   'P 1'
#
loop_
_entity.id
_entity.type
_entity.pdbx_description
1 polymer ?
#
loop_
_entity_poly.entity_id
_entity_poly.type
_entity_poly.pdbx_seq_one_letter_code
_entity_poly.pdbx_strand_id
1 'polypeptide(L)'
;MRESDSTHERGSGTDSGGEGRERRLVWTDRGTLGDLDGLPAEAAAALDLTEIPDEPMSHPDLPRVRALIPPLVRNRADQHYDLETLLPAMSGLEYVQALSAGVDSIVGLIPPGVTLCSVRGAYDDLMAELLLTGILAIYKELPHYIEAQRRGAWEPRQVRVLGGAEVLFVGYGSIAQCLEGYLAPFRIRSTRVARTARDGVAGIEDLPKLLPQADVVVVLTPLTAETTGLVDAGFLSQMKPGALLVNGARGQVADTGAVLAAAQLGRIRAFLDVTEPEPLPAGHPLYTTPGILITPHIGSLVAENRQLAFAVVRDNLARWALGEPLRNVVGNGY
;
A
#
# COMPACT_ATOMS: atom_id res chain seq x y z
N MET A 1 -70.65 -4.64 55.57
CA MET A 1 -70.10 -4.13 56.82
C MET A 1 -68.66 -4.48 56.88
N ARG A 2 -67.81 -3.48 56.92
CA ARG A 2 -66.35 -3.41 57.03
C ARG A 2 -65.50 -3.63 55.76
N GLU A 3 -65.15 -2.48 55.24
CA GLU A 3 -63.99 -2.15 54.40
C GLU A 3 -62.66 -2.62 55.05
N SER A 4 -61.76 -3.06 54.26
CA SER A 4 -60.34 -3.09 54.61
C SER A 4 -59.52 -2.54 53.44
N ASP A 5 -59.02 -1.37 53.72
CA ASP A 5 -58.12 -0.55 52.94
C ASP A 5 -56.77 -1.29 52.79
N SER A 6 -56.20 -1.39 51.58
CA SER A 6 -54.86 -1.83 51.36
C SER A 6 -54.15 -0.82 50.44
N THR A 7 -53.39 0.05 51.09
CA THR A 7 -52.46 1.01 50.53
C THR A 7 -51.42 0.29 49.68
N HIS A 8 -51.35 0.60 48.39
CA HIS A 8 -50.25 0.23 47.47
C HIS A 8 -49.13 1.26 47.62
N GLU A 9 -48.03 0.84 48.22
CA GLU A 9 -46.73 1.53 48.15
C GLU A 9 -46.22 1.43 46.70
N ARG A 10 -46.01 2.58 46.07
CA ARG A 10 -45.26 2.71 44.83
C ARG A 10 -43.77 2.66 45.14
N GLY A 11 -43.14 1.55 44.82
CA GLY A 11 -41.69 1.44 44.80
C GLY A 11 -41.09 2.37 43.72
N SER A 12 -40.35 3.36 44.16
CA SER A 12 -39.49 4.19 43.29
C SER A 12 -38.38 3.33 42.71
N GLY A 13 -38.57 2.88 41.50
CA GLY A 13 -37.50 2.32 40.68
C GLY A 13 -36.47 3.40 40.42
N THR A 14 -35.31 3.29 41.05
CA THR A 14 -34.15 4.05 40.68
C THR A 14 -33.73 3.65 39.31
N ASP A 15 -33.96 4.51 38.35
CA ASP A 15 -33.40 4.49 37.02
C ASP A 15 -31.87 4.56 37.16
N SER A 16 -31.21 3.42 37.04
CA SER A 16 -29.78 3.34 36.95
C SER A 16 -29.40 3.86 35.57
N GLY A 17 -29.19 5.17 35.49
CA GLY A 17 -28.66 5.83 34.32
C GLY A 17 -27.36 5.16 33.90
N GLY A 18 -27.40 4.41 32.81
CA GLY A 18 -26.22 4.02 32.07
C GLY A 18 -25.51 5.30 31.65
N GLU A 19 -24.37 5.60 32.28
CA GLU A 19 -23.46 6.64 31.79
C GLU A 19 -23.13 6.27 30.36
N GLY A 20 -23.76 6.97 29.39
CA GLY A 20 -23.46 6.82 27.98
C GLY A 20 -21.98 7.11 27.76
N ARG A 21 -21.18 6.09 27.43
CA ARG A 21 -19.79 6.30 27.03
C ARG A 21 -19.79 7.38 25.96
N GLU A 22 -19.01 8.46 26.20
CA GLU A 22 -18.84 9.52 25.21
C GLU A 22 -18.36 8.91 23.89
N ARG A 23 -19.10 9.19 22.81
CA ARG A 23 -18.74 8.67 21.47
C ARG A 23 -17.41 9.25 21.02
N ARG A 24 -16.56 8.42 20.46
CA ARG A 24 -15.24 8.83 19.96
C ARG A 24 -15.39 9.52 18.62
N LEU A 25 -14.97 10.76 18.54
CA LEU A 25 -15.00 11.54 17.29
C LEU A 25 -13.95 11.04 16.29
N VAL A 26 -14.40 10.71 15.10
CA VAL A 26 -13.57 10.27 13.96
C VAL A 26 -13.77 11.27 12.82
N TRP A 27 -12.69 11.83 12.36
CA TRP A 27 -12.69 12.59 11.11
C TRP A 27 -12.27 11.71 9.95
N THR A 28 -13.04 11.76 8.86
CA THR A 28 -12.76 11.06 7.61
C THR A 28 -12.71 12.02 6.44
N ASP A 29 -11.99 11.66 5.39
CA ASP A 29 -11.94 12.45 4.16
C ASP A 29 -13.34 12.67 3.57
N ARG A 30 -13.50 13.77 2.82
CA ARG A 30 -14.77 14.17 2.22
C ARG A 30 -15.30 13.13 1.24
N GLY A 31 -16.60 12.95 1.25
CA GLY A 31 -17.29 11.97 0.41
C GLY A 31 -16.99 10.53 0.77
N THR A 32 -16.47 10.25 1.97
CA THR A 32 -16.11 8.89 2.40
C THR A 32 -17.01 8.32 3.50
N LEU A 33 -17.93 9.09 4.07
CA LEU A 33 -18.82 8.60 5.12
C LEU A 33 -19.63 7.37 4.69
N GLY A 34 -20.15 7.35 3.48
CA GLY A 34 -20.89 6.20 2.94
C GLY A 34 -20.06 4.92 2.80
N ASP A 35 -18.73 5.04 2.70
CA ASP A 35 -17.84 3.86 2.66
C ASP A 35 -17.66 3.21 4.03
N LEU A 36 -18.05 3.91 5.10
CA LEU A 36 -18.05 3.40 6.47
C LEU A 36 -19.36 2.69 6.85
N ASP A 37 -20.33 2.67 5.95
CA ASP A 37 -21.55 1.89 6.14
C ASP A 37 -21.23 0.40 6.30
N GLY A 38 -22.00 -0.27 7.17
CA GLY A 38 -21.79 -1.68 7.48
C GLY A 38 -20.83 -1.94 8.66
N LEU A 39 -20.46 -0.91 9.43
CA LEU A 39 -19.82 -1.13 10.73
C LEU A 39 -20.76 -1.96 11.65
N PRO A 40 -20.22 -2.87 12.49
CA PRO A 40 -21.01 -3.55 13.51
C PRO A 40 -21.75 -2.54 14.40
N ALA A 41 -23.00 -2.82 14.75
CA ALA A 41 -23.89 -1.88 15.48
C ALA A 41 -23.26 -1.36 16.78
N GLU A 42 -22.57 -2.22 17.53
CA GLU A 42 -21.89 -1.86 18.76
C GLU A 42 -20.72 -0.88 18.52
N ALA A 43 -19.92 -1.12 17.48
CA ALA A 43 -18.84 -0.22 17.09
C ALA A 43 -19.39 1.12 16.59
N ALA A 44 -20.43 1.10 15.74
CA ALA A 44 -21.08 2.31 15.22
C ALA A 44 -21.67 3.17 16.36
N ALA A 45 -22.23 2.54 17.39
CA ALA A 45 -22.78 3.25 18.56
C ALA A 45 -21.69 3.96 19.38
N ALA A 46 -20.44 3.47 19.35
CA ALA A 46 -19.30 4.04 20.07
C ALA A 46 -18.57 5.16 19.31
N LEU A 47 -18.91 5.39 18.04
CA LEU A 47 -18.22 6.33 17.14
C LEU A 47 -19.14 7.49 16.74
N ASP A 48 -18.54 8.66 16.62
CA ASP A 48 -19.12 9.86 16.00
C ASP A 48 -18.34 10.14 14.71
N LEU A 49 -18.93 9.75 13.57
CA LEU A 49 -18.26 9.79 12.26
C LEU A 49 -18.64 11.09 11.54
N THR A 50 -17.65 11.92 11.24
CA THR A 50 -17.85 13.18 10.52
C THR A 50 -16.80 13.39 9.47
N GLU A 51 -17.12 14.13 8.42
CA GLU A 51 -16.13 14.54 7.41
C GLU A 51 -15.23 15.64 7.97
N ILE A 52 -14.01 15.70 7.49
CA ILE A 52 -13.06 16.78 7.81
C ILE A 52 -13.69 18.10 7.32
N PRO A 53 -13.85 19.12 8.20
CA PRO A 53 -14.44 20.41 7.84
C PRO A 53 -13.56 21.21 6.87
N ASP A 54 -14.13 22.27 6.25
CA ASP A 54 -13.40 23.13 5.31
C ASP A 54 -12.21 23.83 5.95
N GLU A 55 -12.37 24.24 7.19
CA GLU A 55 -11.33 24.92 7.99
C GLU A 55 -11.03 24.10 9.25
N PRO A 56 -10.33 22.96 9.11
CA PRO A 56 -10.13 22.05 10.23
C PRO A 56 -9.31 22.66 11.36
N MET A 57 -8.38 23.57 11.07
CA MET A 57 -7.51 24.22 12.05
C MET A 57 -8.25 25.17 12.99
N SER A 58 -9.37 25.76 12.57
CA SER A 58 -10.21 26.65 13.38
C SER A 58 -11.43 25.97 13.98
N HIS A 59 -11.64 24.67 13.69
CA HIS A 59 -12.83 23.95 14.13
C HIS A 59 -12.78 23.64 15.63
N PRO A 60 -13.86 23.91 16.41
CA PRO A 60 -13.88 23.71 17.87
C PRO A 60 -13.68 22.27 18.31
N ASP A 61 -14.01 21.31 17.46
CA ASP A 61 -13.84 19.88 17.77
C ASP A 61 -12.43 19.35 17.47
N LEU A 62 -11.53 20.13 16.88
CA LEU A 62 -10.17 19.68 16.55
C LEU A 62 -9.47 18.97 17.74
N PRO A 63 -9.49 19.49 18.99
CA PRO A 63 -8.86 18.80 20.13
C PRO A 63 -9.58 17.52 20.57
N ARG A 64 -10.84 17.31 20.15
CA ARG A 64 -11.68 16.16 20.52
C ARG A 64 -11.55 15.01 19.55
N VAL A 65 -10.96 15.22 18.37
CA VAL A 65 -10.80 14.17 17.37
C VAL A 65 -9.89 13.06 17.91
N ARG A 66 -10.39 11.83 17.91
CA ARG A 66 -9.69 10.65 18.42
C ARG A 66 -9.09 9.79 17.31
N ALA A 67 -9.71 9.82 16.14
CA ALA A 67 -9.19 9.10 14.98
C ALA A 67 -9.29 9.94 13.70
N LEU A 68 -8.34 9.74 12.80
CA LEU A 68 -8.29 10.40 11.50
C LEU A 68 -8.15 9.35 10.39
N ILE A 69 -9.00 9.46 9.36
CA ILE A 69 -8.87 8.75 8.09
C ILE A 69 -8.58 9.82 7.03
N PRO A 70 -7.29 10.13 6.78
CA PRO A 70 -6.94 11.16 5.82
C PRO A 70 -7.20 10.69 4.38
N PRO A 71 -7.28 11.62 3.40
CA PRO A 71 -7.40 11.26 1.99
C PRO A 71 -6.23 10.41 1.51
N LEU A 72 -6.47 9.65 0.44
CA LEU A 72 -5.41 8.98 -0.27
C LEU A 72 -4.52 10.02 -0.98
N VAL A 73 -3.36 10.29 -0.38
CA VAL A 73 -2.44 11.33 -0.88
C VAL A 73 -1.74 10.84 -2.14
N ARG A 74 -2.35 11.03 -3.31
CA ARG A 74 -1.67 10.91 -4.62
C ARG A 74 -1.27 12.26 -5.20
N ASN A 75 -1.99 13.32 -4.82
CA ASN A 75 -1.69 14.66 -5.29
C ASN A 75 -1.91 15.68 -4.16
N ARG A 76 -0.83 16.27 -3.63
CA ARG A 76 -0.91 17.29 -2.58
C ARG A 76 -1.68 18.54 -3.01
N ALA A 77 -1.82 18.79 -4.32
CA ALA A 77 -2.48 19.97 -4.84
C ALA A 77 -4.01 19.99 -4.61
N ASP A 78 -4.62 18.83 -4.38
CA ASP A 78 -6.07 18.70 -4.20
C ASP A 78 -6.49 18.70 -2.72
N GLN A 79 -5.53 18.85 -1.79
CA GLN A 79 -5.82 18.86 -0.36
C GLN A 79 -6.17 20.26 0.12
N HIS A 80 -7.31 20.38 0.81
CA HIS A 80 -7.76 21.62 1.46
C HIS A 80 -7.08 21.88 2.82
N TYR A 81 -6.23 20.97 3.29
CA TYR A 81 -5.50 21.06 4.56
C TYR A 81 -4.16 20.32 4.46
N ASP A 82 -3.21 20.79 5.25
CA ASP A 82 -1.88 20.20 5.33
C ASP A 82 -1.77 19.29 6.55
N LEU A 83 -1.41 18.02 6.34
CA LEU A 83 -1.25 17.03 7.42
C LEU A 83 -0.07 17.37 8.35
N GLU A 84 0.96 18.07 7.85
CA GLU A 84 2.11 18.47 8.66
C GLU A 84 1.71 19.46 9.77
N THR A 85 0.69 20.30 9.50
CA THR A 85 0.13 21.25 10.46
C THR A 85 -1.05 20.66 11.24
N LEU A 86 -1.90 19.85 10.60
CA LEU A 86 -3.13 19.33 11.19
C LEU A 86 -2.84 18.29 12.28
N LEU A 87 -2.00 17.30 12.00
CA LEU A 87 -1.75 16.18 12.93
C LEU A 87 -1.21 16.64 14.30
N PRO A 88 -0.21 17.54 14.38
CA PRO A 88 0.27 18.05 15.68
C PRO A 88 -0.78 18.86 16.45
N ALA A 89 -1.75 19.49 15.77
CA ALA A 89 -2.81 20.28 16.39
C ALA A 89 -3.93 19.42 16.99
N MET A 90 -4.05 18.17 16.59
CA MET A 90 -5.06 17.21 17.06
C MET A 90 -4.63 16.60 18.41
N SER A 91 -4.69 17.36 19.49
CA SER A 91 -4.19 16.94 20.82
C SER A 91 -4.88 15.69 21.40
N GLY A 92 -6.07 15.35 20.91
CA GLY A 92 -6.84 14.18 21.32
C GLY A 92 -6.58 12.95 20.45
N LEU A 93 -5.75 13.03 19.39
CA LEU A 93 -5.59 11.97 18.39
C LEU A 93 -4.93 10.72 18.99
N GLU A 94 -5.54 9.57 18.76
CA GLU A 94 -5.07 8.25 19.22
C GLU A 94 -4.71 7.34 18.04
N TYR A 95 -5.37 7.55 16.88
CA TYR A 95 -5.34 6.60 15.78
C TYR A 95 -5.43 7.31 14.42
N VAL A 96 -4.59 6.89 13.49
CA VAL A 96 -4.62 7.31 12.08
C VAL A 96 -4.72 6.07 11.20
N GLN A 97 -5.74 6.01 10.33
CA GLN A 97 -5.92 4.95 9.35
C GLN A 97 -5.59 5.46 7.95
N ALA A 98 -4.43 5.13 7.44
CA ALA A 98 -4.08 5.43 6.06
C ALA A 98 -4.90 4.57 5.07
N LEU A 99 -5.26 5.16 3.91
CA LEU A 99 -5.95 4.48 2.80
C LEU A 99 -4.97 3.84 1.80
N SER A 100 -3.67 3.91 2.08
CA SER A 100 -2.60 3.30 1.28
C SER A 100 -1.98 2.11 1.97
N ALA A 101 -1.43 1.16 1.20
CA ALA A 101 -0.63 0.07 1.73
C ALA A 101 0.77 0.57 2.16
N GLY A 102 1.41 1.43 1.35
CA GLY A 102 2.63 2.15 1.69
C GLY A 102 2.31 3.46 2.42
N VAL A 103 3.05 3.77 3.48
CA VAL A 103 2.80 4.93 4.36
C VAL A 103 4.01 5.85 4.50
N ASP A 104 4.97 5.71 3.59
CA ASP A 104 6.21 6.51 3.54
C ASP A 104 5.96 8.02 3.55
N SER A 105 4.86 8.48 2.93
CA SER A 105 4.48 9.90 2.88
C SER A 105 3.89 10.46 4.17
N ILE A 106 3.45 9.60 5.11
CA ILE A 106 2.74 10.04 6.32
C ILE A 106 3.41 9.58 7.61
N VAL A 107 4.19 8.50 7.58
CA VAL A 107 4.75 7.87 8.79
C VAL A 107 5.58 8.84 9.63
N GLY A 108 6.35 9.73 8.98
CA GLY A 108 7.15 10.75 9.64
C GLY A 108 6.35 11.91 10.25
N LEU A 109 5.06 12.02 9.93
CA LEU A 109 4.18 13.08 10.42
C LEU A 109 3.36 12.65 11.66
N ILE A 110 3.36 11.37 11.98
CA ILE A 110 2.54 10.82 13.05
C ILE A 110 3.08 11.26 14.43
N PRO A 111 2.26 11.94 15.25
CA PRO A 111 2.70 12.36 16.58
C PRO A 111 3.07 11.18 17.49
N PRO A 112 4.00 11.37 18.43
CA PRO A 112 4.33 10.34 19.43
C PRO A 112 3.08 9.87 20.20
N GLY A 113 2.93 8.54 20.32
CA GLY A 113 1.81 7.92 21.02
C GLY A 113 0.57 7.69 20.16
N VAL A 114 0.52 8.21 18.92
CA VAL A 114 -0.56 7.94 17.96
C VAL A 114 -0.26 6.67 17.16
N THR A 115 -1.24 5.78 17.06
CA THR A 115 -1.11 4.54 16.28
C THR A 115 -1.43 4.80 14.81
N LEU A 116 -0.49 4.47 13.91
CA LEU A 116 -0.74 4.47 12.46
C LEU A 116 -1.05 3.05 11.98
N CYS A 117 -2.12 2.90 11.19
CA CYS A 117 -2.41 1.67 10.46
C CYS A 117 -2.47 1.92 8.95
N SER A 118 -2.10 0.91 8.19
CA SER A 118 -2.20 0.89 6.72
C SER A 118 -3.32 -0.05 6.25
N VAL A 119 -3.64 0.00 4.95
CA VAL A 119 -4.53 -1.00 4.33
C VAL A 119 -3.75 -2.14 3.66
N ARG A 120 -2.61 -2.53 4.21
CA ARG A 120 -1.83 -3.68 3.72
C ARG A 120 -2.73 -4.90 3.59
N GLY A 121 -2.60 -5.62 2.48
CA GLY A 121 -3.47 -6.75 2.13
C GLY A 121 -4.64 -6.38 1.21
N ALA A 122 -5.11 -5.13 1.24
CA ALA A 122 -6.24 -4.70 0.40
C ALA A 122 -5.94 -4.75 -1.11
N TYR A 123 -4.69 -4.57 -1.49
CA TYR A 123 -4.27 -4.43 -2.89
C TYR A 123 -3.33 -5.53 -3.37
N ASP A 124 -3.17 -6.60 -2.60
CA ASP A 124 -2.17 -7.64 -2.89
C ASP A 124 -2.45 -8.33 -4.22
N ASP A 125 -3.70 -8.73 -4.48
CA ASP A 125 -4.11 -9.35 -5.73
C ASP A 125 -3.94 -8.41 -6.93
N LEU A 126 -4.33 -7.15 -6.77
CA LEU A 126 -4.23 -6.13 -7.83
C LEU A 126 -2.79 -5.90 -8.25
N MET A 127 -1.91 -5.73 -7.27
CA MET A 127 -0.47 -5.59 -7.52
C MET A 127 0.11 -6.84 -8.14
N ALA A 128 -0.21 -8.02 -7.61
CA ALA A 128 0.29 -9.29 -8.13
C ALA A 128 -0.14 -9.51 -9.59
N GLU A 129 -1.38 -9.20 -9.94
CA GLU A 129 -1.90 -9.27 -11.31
C GLU A 129 -1.16 -8.32 -12.26
N LEU A 130 -0.95 -7.05 -11.86
CA LEU A 130 -0.19 -6.09 -12.65
C LEU A 130 1.26 -6.55 -12.85
N LEU A 131 1.93 -7.02 -11.79
CA LEU A 131 3.32 -7.47 -11.87
C LEU A 131 3.46 -8.71 -12.75
N LEU A 132 2.54 -9.67 -12.64
CA LEU A 132 2.48 -10.82 -13.55
C LEU A 132 2.29 -10.38 -15.00
N THR A 133 1.39 -9.44 -15.24
CA THR A 133 1.13 -8.87 -16.58
C THR A 133 2.40 -8.23 -17.14
N GLY A 134 3.11 -7.41 -16.38
CA GLY A 134 4.36 -6.79 -16.80
C GLY A 134 5.47 -7.81 -17.11
N ILE A 135 5.63 -8.82 -16.24
CA ILE A 135 6.58 -9.93 -16.44
C ILE A 135 6.27 -10.65 -17.77
N LEU A 136 5.03 -11.04 -17.98
CA LEU A 136 4.62 -11.75 -19.21
C LEU A 136 4.75 -10.86 -20.45
N ALA A 137 4.39 -9.57 -20.36
CA ALA A 137 4.53 -8.62 -21.45
C ALA A 137 5.99 -8.51 -21.94
N ILE A 138 6.94 -8.39 -21.02
CA ILE A 138 8.37 -8.34 -21.36
C ILE A 138 8.88 -9.69 -21.87
N TYR A 139 8.49 -10.81 -21.25
CA TYR A 139 8.90 -12.14 -21.70
C TYR A 139 8.41 -12.48 -23.10
N LYS A 140 7.22 -11.94 -23.49
CA LYS A 140 6.59 -12.16 -24.80
C LYS A 140 6.86 -11.03 -25.78
N GLU A 141 7.74 -10.06 -25.46
CA GLU A 141 8.09 -8.94 -26.35
C GLU A 141 6.84 -8.13 -26.81
N LEU A 142 5.78 -8.05 -25.97
CA LEU A 142 4.53 -7.37 -26.33
C LEU A 142 4.74 -5.89 -26.70
N PRO A 143 5.62 -5.11 -26.04
CA PRO A 143 5.89 -3.74 -26.47
C PRO A 143 6.39 -3.65 -27.92
N HIS A 144 7.26 -4.57 -28.34
CA HIS A 144 7.72 -4.62 -29.75
C HIS A 144 6.56 -4.94 -30.71
N TYR A 145 5.71 -5.93 -30.39
CA TYR A 145 4.61 -6.29 -31.27
C TYR A 145 3.54 -5.21 -31.36
N ILE A 146 3.27 -4.48 -30.27
CA ILE A 146 2.37 -3.32 -30.28
C ILE A 146 2.90 -2.24 -31.24
N GLU A 147 4.20 -1.97 -31.18
CA GLU A 147 4.83 -0.99 -32.06
C GLU A 147 4.89 -1.46 -33.53
N ALA A 148 5.18 -2.72 -33.79
CA ALA A 148 5.13 -3.32 -35.11
C ALA A 148 3.70 -3.26 -35.71
N GLN A 149 2.69 -3.57 -34.90
CA GLN A 149 1.27 -3.46 -35.25
C GLN A 149 0.89 -2.03 -35.68
N ARG A 150 1.34 -1.00 -34.89
CA ARG A 150 1.09 0.41 -35.24
C ARG A 150 1.67 0.82 -36.59
N ARG A 151 2.78 0.20 -36.99
CA ARG A 151 3.44 0.40 -38.28
C ARG A 151 2.88 -0.49 -39.40
N GLY A 152 1.92 -1.39 -39.11
CA GLY A 152 1.43 -2.37 -40.04
C GLY A 152 2.46 -3.43 -40.44
N ALA A 153 3.45 -3.70 -39.59
CA ALA A 153 4.56 -4.61 -39.86
C ALA A 153 4.33 -5.99 -39.21
N TRP A 154 4.60 -7.06 -39.96
CA TRP A 154 4.58 -8.43 -39.47
C TRP A 154 6.01 -8.87 -39.13
N GLU A 155 6.43 -8.73 -37.87
CA GLU A 155 7.82 -8.89 -37.43
C GLU A 155 7.94 -9.97 -36.32
N PRO A 156 8.01 -11.27 -36.67
CA PRO A 156 8.13 -12.33 -35.68
C PRO A 156 9.52 -12.30 -35.00
N ARG A 157 9.54 -12.54 -33.68
CA ARG A 157 10.75 -12.69 -32.86
C ARG A 157 10.69 -13.97 -32.05
N GLN A 158 11.86 -14.51 -31.72
CA GLN A 158 11.95 -15.53 -30.66
C GLN A 158 11.72 -14.89 -29.30
N VAL A 159 10.77 -15.44 -28.55
CA VAL A 159 10.43 -14.96 -27.20
C VAL A 159 10.89 -15.95 -26.14
N ARG A 160 11.00 -15.47 -24.90
CA ARG A 160 11.38 -16.32 -23.77
C ARG A 160 10.16 -17.03 -23.21
N VAL A 161 10.43 -18.16 -22.50
CA VAL A 161 9.44 -18.90 -21.70
C VAL A 161 9.68 -18.58 -20.25
N LEU A 162 8.62 -18.25 -19.52
CA LEU A 162 8.70 -17.99 -18.07
C LEU A 162 8.83 -19.31 -17.26
N GLY A 163 8.33 -20.41 -17.85
CA GLY A 163 8.38 -21.72 -17.20
C GLY A 163 9.79 -22.14 -16.80
N GLY A 164 9.98 -22.46 -15.54
CA GLY A 164 11.25 -22.86 -14.96
C GLY A 164 12.22 -21.72 -14.65
N ALA A 165 11.81 -20.45 -14.81
CA ALA A 165 12.67 -19.30 -14.47
C ALA A 165 12.98 -19.23 -12.98
N GLU A 166 14.18 -18.70 -12.64
CA GLU A 166 14.56 -18.33 -11.28
C GLU A 166 14.02 -16.93 -10.98
N VAL A 167 13.10 -16.83 -10.02
CA VAL A 167 12.48 -15.57 -9.59
C VAL A 167 12.97 -15.21 -8.19
N LEU A 168 13.65 -14.08 -8.06
CA LEU A 168 14.12 -13.53 -6.80
C LEU A 168 13.16 -12.43 -6.34
N PHE A 169 12.52 -12.62 -5.20
CA PHE A 169 11.70 -11.63 -4.54
C PHE A 169 12.55 -10.85 -3.53
N VAL A 170 12.77 -9.55 -3.77
CA VAL A 170 13.44 -8.62 -2.86
C VAL A 170 12.37 -7.82 -2.12
N GLY A 171 12.13 -8.19 -0.84
CA GLY A 171 10.96 -7.76 -0.08
C GLY A 171 9.84 -8.83 -0.15
N TYR A 172 9.91 -9.82 0.75
CA TYR A 172 8.94 -10.92 0.77
C TYR A 172 7.80 -10.64 1.77
N GLY A 173 6.92 -9.71 1.40
CA GLY A 173 5.66 -9.36 2.06
C GLY A 173 4.45 -10.04 1.43
N SER A 174 3.23 -9.55 1.75
CA SER A 174 1.96 -10.12 1.29
C SER A 174 1.80 -10.09 -0.25
N ILE A 175 2.16 -8.97 -0.91
CA ILE A 175 2.15 -8.86 -2.38
C ILE A 175 3.08 -9.90 -3.02
N ALA A 176 4.29 -10.08 -2.48
CA ALA A 176 5.23 -11.06 -3.00
C ALA A 176 4.70 -12.49 -2.87
N GLN A 177 4.04 -12.82 -1.74
CA GLN A 177 3.39 -14.11 -1.53
C GLN A 177 2.25 -14.35 -2.52
N CYS A 178 1.42 -13.34 -2.76
CA CYS A 178 0.33 -13.39 -3.74
C CYS A 178 0.89 -13.60 -5.16
N LEU A 179 1.89 -12.82 -5.58
CA LEU A 179 2.53 -12.95 -6.89
C LEU A 179 3.23 -14.32 -7.05
N GLU A 180 3.87 -14.83 -6.03
CA GLU A 180 4.47 -16.17 -6.05
C GLU A 180 3.40 -17.25 -6.31
N GLY A 181 2.22 -17.11 -5.67
CA GLY A 181 1.06 -17.95 -5.92
C GLY A 181 0.60 -17.90 -7.37
N TYR A 182 0.52 -16.71 -7.95
CA TYR A 182 0.14 -16.52 -9.37
C TYR A 182 1.19 -17.05 -10.34
N LEU A 183 2.46 -17.07 -9.96
CA LEU A 183 3.55 -17.61 -10.75
C LEU A 183 3.71 -19.14 -10.63
N ALA A 184 3.13 -19.77 -9.62
CA ALA A 184 3.27 -21.21 -9.37
C ALA A 184 2.88 -22.10 -10.57
N PRO A 185 1.79 -21.82 -11.35
CA PRO A 185 1.45 -22.58 -12.56
C PRO A 185 2.54 -22.59 -13.63
N PHE A 186 3.43 -21.62 -13.65
CA PHE A 186 4.58 -21.55 -14.56
C PHE A 186 5.76 -22.42 -14.09
N ARG A 187 5.66 -23.07 -12.92
CA ARG A 187 6.72 -23.92 -12.37
C ARG A 187 8.04 -23.19 -12.23
N ILE A 188 7.99 -21.94 -11.76
CA ILE A 188 9.17 -21.14 -11.45
C ILE A 188 9.90 -21.71 -10.24
N ARG A 189 11.15 -21.30 -10.06
CA ARG A 189 11.91 -21.50 -8.81
C ARG A 189 12.00 -20.18 -8.09
N SER A 190 11.51 -20.15 -6.84
CA SER A 190 11.43 -18.92 -6.04
C SER A 190 12.57 -18.84 -5.06
N THR A 191 13.24 -17.69 -5.04
CA THR A 191 14.14 -17.28 -3.96
C THR A 191 13.58 -16.03 -3.32
N ARG A 192 13.55 -16.00 -1.98
CA ARG A 192 12.87 -14.98 -1.19
C ARG A 192 13.88 -14.27 -0.31
N VAL A 193 13.84 -12.93 -0.30
CA VAL A 193 14.71 -12.08 0.50
C VAL A 193 13.89 -11.07 1.29
N ALA A 194 14.23 -10.87 2.56
CA ALA A 194 13.68 -9.82 3.40
C ALA A 194 14.80 -9.13 4.18
N ARG A 195 14.48 -8.02 4.87
CA ARG A 195 15.45 -7.28 5.71
C ARG A 195 16.18 -8.21 6.68
N THR A 196 15.44 -9.12 7.32
CA THR A 196 15.97 -10.10 8.27
C THR A 196 15.66 -11.51 7.79
N ALA A 197 16.64 -12.38 7.78
CA ALA A 197 16.49 -13.78 7.46
C ALA A 197 15.49 -14.47 8.41
N ARG A 198 14.70 -15.39 7.85
CA ARG A 198 13.79 -16.27 8.59
C ARG A 198 13.59 -17.56 7.80
N ASP A 199 12.88 -18.53 8.37
CA ASP A 199 12.67 -19.82 7.70
C ASP A 199 12.15 -19.67 6.26
N GLY A 200 12.89 -20.24 5.32
CA GLY A 200 12.61 -20.16 3.88
C GLY A 200 12.80 -18.77 3.24
N VAL A 201 13.32 -17.77 3.95
CA VAL A 201 13.57 -16.41 3.46
C VAL A 201 14.97 -15.95 3.85
N ALA A 202 15.82 -15.66 2.87
CA ALA A 202 17.19 -15.17 3.08
C ALA A 202 17.21 -13.71 3.58
N GLY A 203 18.32 -13.29 4.14
CA GLY A 203 18.58 -11.91 4.51
C GLY A 203 19.01 -11.06 3.32
N ILE A 204 18.92 -9.74 3.46
CA ILE A 204 19.31 -8.80 2.41
C ILE A 204 20.82 -8.88 2.09
N GLU A 205 21.62 -9.29 3.03
CA GLU A 205 23.08 -9.52 2.91
C GLU A 205 23.43 -10.64 1.93
N ASP A 206 22.51 -11.53 1.61
CA ASP A 206 22.70 -12.62 0.64
C ASP A 206 22.47 -12.20 -0.82
N LEU A 207 21.96 -10.99 -1.08
CA LEU A 207 21.69 -10.49 -2.44
C LEU A 207 22.86 -10.69 -3.42
N PRO A 208 24.14 -10.41 -3.05
CA PRO A 208 25.25 -10.60 -3.96
C PRO A 208 25.46 -12.04 -4.46
N LYS A 209 24.99 -13.03 -3.70
CA LYS A 209 25.05 -14.46 -4.09
C LYS A 209 23.83 -14.87 -4.92
N LEU A 210 22.69 -14.19 -4.75
CA LEU A 210 21.40 -14.57 -5.33
C LEU A 210 21.14 -13.88 -6.66
N LEU A 211 21.52 -12.62 -6.82
CA LEU A 211 21.35 -11.82 -8.03
C LEU A 211 21.90 -12.49 -9.31
N PRO A 212 23.09 -13.10 -9.31
CA PRO A 212 23.63 -13.74 -10.51
C PRO A 212 22.84 -14.95 -11.00
N GLN A 213 21.95 -15.50 -10.16
CA GLN A 213 21.18 -16.69 -10.48
C GLN A 213 19.78 -16.34 -11.02
N ALA A 214 19.28 -15.13 -10.72
CA ALA A 214 17.90 -14.74 -10.99
C ALA A 214 17.68 -14.37 -12.47
N ASP A 215 16.64 -14.95 -13.09
CA ASP A 215 16.12 -14.55 -14.40
C ASP A 215 15.16 -13.36 -14.28
N VAL A 216 14.45 -13.27 -13.14
CA VAL A 216 13.56 -12.16 -12.78
C VAL A 216 13.88 -11.73 -11.35
N VAL A 217 14.06 -10.43 -11.14
CA VAL A 217 14.23 -9.82 -9.82
C VAL A 217 13.04 -8.89 -9.56
N VAL A 218 12.20 -9.23 -8.59
CA VAL A 218 11.00 -8.47 -8.22
C VAL A 218 11.27 -7.71 -6.94
N VAL A 219 11.23 -6.38 -7.02
CA VAL A 219 11.49 -5.47 -5.89
C VAL A 219 10.16 -5.00 -5.33
N LEU A 220 9.90 -5.35 -4.05
CA LEU A 220 8.68 -5.07 -3.29
C LEU A 220 8.99 -4.62 -1.86
N THR A 221 10.17 -4.03 -1.64
CA THR A 221 10.55 -3.49 -0.33
C THR A 221 9.80 -2.20 -0.03
N PRO A 222 9.46 -1.89 1.24
CA PRO A 222 9.03 -0.54 1.60
C PRO A 222 10.16 0.46 1.36
N LEU A 223 9.83 1.73 1.19
CA LEU A 223 10.81 2.82 1.13
C LEU A 223 11.24 3.17 2.55
N THR A 224 12.51 2.93 2.85
CA THR A 224 13.17 3.28 4.12
C THR A 224 14.56 3.84 3.83
N ALA A 225 15.26 4.31 4.85
CA ALA A 225 16.65 4.76 4.69
C ALA A 225 17.56 3.64 4.15
N GLU A 226 17.32 2.37 4.54
CA GLU A 226 18.10 1.21 4.10
C GLU A 226 17.76 0.75 2.67
N THR A 227 16.56 1.05 2.17
CA THR A 227 16.10 0.61 0.85
C THR A 227 16.14 1.71 -0.21
N THR A 228 16.36 2.96 0.19
CA THR A 228 16.60 4.06 -0.74
C THR A 228 17.86 3.79 -1.55
N GLY A 229 17.73 3.76 -2.90
CA GLY A 229 18.83 3.46 -3.80
C GLY A 229 19.35 2.01 -3.72
N LEU A 230 18.60 1.09 -3.15
CA LEU A 230 18.98 -0.33 -3.06
C LEU A 230 19.35 -0.92 -4.43
N VAL A 231 18.58 -0.56 -5.47
CA VAL A 231 18.82 -1.00 -6.86
C VAL A 231 19.69 0.04 -7.54
N ASP A 232 20.98 0.02 -7.22
CA ASP A 232 22.01 0.88 -7.79
C ASP A 232 22.76 0.19 -8.94
N ALA A 233 23.80 0.84 -9.48
CA ALA A 233 24.66 0.28 -10.53
C ALA A 233 25.36 -1.01 -10.09
N GLY A 234 25.74 -1.10 -8.81
CA GLY A 234 26.35 -2.29 -8.21
C GLY A 234 25.40 -3.48 -8.20
N PHE A 235 24.17 -3.26 -7.73
CA PHE A 235 23.11 -4.26 -7.75
C PHE A 235 22.84 -4.74 -9.19
N LEU A 236 22.65 -3.82 -10.13
CA LEU A 236 22.34 -4.13 -11.53
C LEU A 236 23.49 -4.85 -12.24
N SER A 237 24.72 -4.54 -11.89
CA SER A 237 25.90 -5.23 -12.43
C SER A 237 26.02 -6.68 -12.01
N GLN A 238 25.46 -7.04 -10.86
CA GLN A 238 25.43 -8.42 -10.34
C GLN A 238 24.26 -9.24 -10.89
N MET A 239 23.22 -8.62 -11.44
CA MET A 239 22.13 -9.35 -12.07
C MET A 239 22.64 -10.17 -13.26
N LYS A 240 21.98 -11.29 -13.54
CA LYS A 240 22.25 -12.11 -14.72
C LYS A 240 22.06 -11.29 -16.01
N PRO A 241 22.98 -11.37 -17.01
CA PRO A 241 22.82 -10.65 -18.27
C PRO A 241 21.45 -10.92 -18.93
N GLY A 242 20.73 -9.85 -19.26
CA GLY A 242 19.39 -9.93 -19.84
C GLY A 242 18.28 -10.36 -18.86
N ALA A 243 18.54 -10.38 -17.55
CA ALA A 243 17.52 -10.58 -16.54
C ALA A 243 16.48 -9.46 -16.58
N LEU A 244 15.29 -9.73 -16.02
CA LEU A 244 14.21 -8.77 -15.88
C LEU A 244 14.20 -8.19 -14.46
N LEU A 245 14.36 -6.88 -14.35
CA LEU A 245 14.05 -6.12 -13.14
C LEU A 245 12.55 -5.75 -13.14
N VAL A 246 11.87 -5.97 -12.02
CA VAL A 246 10.48 -5.54 -11.82
C VAL A 246 10.45 -4.66 -10.57
N ASN A 247 10.07 -3.39 -10.70
CA ASN A 247 9.90 -2.50 -9.58
C ASN A 247 8.42 -2.17 -9.35
N GLY A 248 7.82 -2.82 -8.35
CA GLY A 248 6.47 -2.55 -7.83
C GLY A 248 6.49 -1.98 -6.41
N ALA A 249 7.62 -1.40 -5.98
CA ALA A 249 7.82 -0.82 -4.65
C ALA A 249 7.61 0.70 -4.65
N ARG A 250 8.71 1.46 -4.73
CA ARG A 250 8.77 2.93 -4.89
C ARG A 250 9.88 3.29 -5.87
N GLY A 251 9.73 4.44 -6.55
CA GLY A 251 10.75 4.93 -7.49
C GLY A 251 12.12 5.06 -6.83
N GLN A 252 12.18 5.69 -5.66
CA GLN A 252 13.42 5.94 -4.91
C GLN A 252 14.16 4.67 -4.43
N VAL A 253 13.55 3.50 -4.51
CA VAL A 253 14.24 2.22 -4.22
C VAL A 253 15.24 1.89 -5.33
N ALA A 254 15.05 2.44 -6.54
CA ALA A 254 15.93 2.22 -7.68
C ALA A 254 16.55 3.53 -8.17
N ASP A 255 17.84 3.53 -8.43
CA ASP A 255 18.51 4.63 -9.14
C ASP A 255 18.08 4.62 -10.61
N THR A 256 17.24 5.59 -10.98
CA THR A 256 16.70 5.73 -12.33
C THR A 256 17.78 5.84 -13.41
N GLY A 257 18.89 6.55 -13.11
CA GLY A 257 20.02 6.70 -14.02
C GLY A 257 20.75 5.37 -14.24
N ALA A 258 20.96 4.61 -13.17
CA ALA A 258 21.60 3.29 -13.24
C ALA A 258 20.72 2.28 -14.01
N VAL A 259 19.39 2.28 -13.76
CA VAL A 259 18.45 1.45 -14.51
C VAL A 259 18.46 1.78 -16.00
N LEU A 260 18.41 3.08 -16.34
CA LEU A 260 18.49 3.54 -17.73
C LEU A 260 19.80 3.09 -18.40
N ALA A 261 20.93 3.32 -17.77
CA ALA A 261 22.25 2.95 -18.31
C ALA A 261 22.36 1.43 -18.53
N ALA A 262 21.94 0.62 -17.54
CA ALA A 262 21.96 -0.83 -17.66
C ALA A 262 21.05 -1.36 -18.77
N ALA A 263 19.87 -0.75 -18.96
CA ALA A 263 18.92 -1.13 -20.03
C ALA A 263 19.44 -0.71 -21.41
N GLN A 264 20.02 0.49 -21.56
CA GLN A 264 20.63 0.96 -22.82
C GLN A 264 21.79 0.06 -23.28
N LEU A 265 22.54 -0.50 -22.35
CA LEU A 265 23.57 -1.49 -22.62
C LEU A 265 23.02 -2.91 -22.89
N GLY A 266 21.70 -3.09 -22.86
CA GLY A 266 21.06 -4.41 -22.99
C GLY A 266 21.38 -5.38 -21.85
N ARG A 267 21.95 -4.87 -20.74
CA ARG A 267 22.33 -5.69 -19.60
C ARG A 267 21.12 -6.24 -18.84
N ILE A 268 20.07 -5.44 -18.74
CA ILE A 268 18.80 -5.83 -18.13
C ILE A 268 17.62 -5.44 -19.04
N ARG A 269 16.45 -5.99 -18.73
CA ARG A 269 15.14 -5.47 -19.11
C ARG A 269 14.44 -5.00 -17.86
N ALA A 270 13.44 -4.11 -17.97
CA ALA A 270 12.74 -3.64 -16.79
C ALA A 270 11.23 -3.48 -17.02
N PHE A 271 10.45 -3.82 -15.99
CA PHE A 271 9.07 -3.40 -15.82
C PHE A 271 9.00 -2.50 -14.57
N LEU A 272 8.57 -1.26 -14.75
CA LEU A 272 8.56 -0.24 -13.72
C LEU A 272 7.13 0.30 -13.56
N ASP A 273 6.47 -0.01 -12.46
CA ASP A 273 5.19 0.65 -12.11
C ASP A 273 5.44 1.99 -11.42
N VAL A 274 6.64 2.17 -10.89
CA VAL A 274 7.09 3.37 -10.16
C VAL A 274 8.44 3.84 -10.67
N THR A 275 8.66 5.16 -10.66
CA THR A 275 9.91 5.81 -11.13
C THR A 275 10.31 6.94 -10.18
N GLU A 276 11.56 7.41 -10.29
CA GLU A 276 12.03 8.63 -9.65
C GLU A 276 12.68 9.54 -10.72
N PRO A 277 12.14 10.77 -10.95
CA PRO A 277 10.98 11.36 -10.26
C PRO A 277 9.65 10.72 -10.67
N GLU A 278 8.63 10.96 -9.86
CA GLU A 278 7.24 10.59 -10.13
C GLU A 278 6.35 11.84 -10.03
N PRO A 279 5.66 12.27 -11.13
CA PRO A 279 5.64 11.68 -12.47
C PRO A 279 6.98 11.74 -13.20
N LEU A 280 7.25 10.72 -14.03
CA LEU A 280 8.41 10.75 -14.91
C LEU A 280 8.25 11.87 -15.96
N PRO A 281 9.23 12.79 -16.14
CA PRO A 281 9.11 13.91 -17.05
C PRO A 281 8.85 13.48 -18.50
N ALA A 282 8.06 14.28 -19.22
CA ALA A 282 7.82 14.06 -20.64
C ALA A 282 9.14 14.04 -21.43
N GLY A 283 9.29 13.07 -22.34
CA GLY A 283 10.50 12.90 -23.14
C GLY A 283 11.67 12.24 -22.39
N HIS A 284 11.47 11.77 -21.15
CA HIS A 284 12.52 11.05 -20.45
C HIS A 284 12.95 9.79 -21.23
N PRO A 285 14.27 9.49 -21.34
CA PRO A 285 14.78 8.39 -22.17
C PRO A 285 14.22 7.00 -21.81
N LEU A 286 13.82 6.76 -20.57
CA LEU A 286 13.19 5.50 -20.16
C LEU A 286 11.96 5.16 -21.00
N TYR A 287 11.16 6.13 -21.48
CA TYR A 287 9.97 5.87 -22.29
C TYR A 287 10.28 5.21 -23.64
N THR A 288 11.48 5.43 -24.16
CA THR A 288 11.87 4.97 -25.50
C THR A 288 13.00 3.92 -25.48
N THR A 289 13.53 3.60 -24.30
CA THR A 289 14.61 2.60 -24.18
C THR A 289 14.06 1.19 -24.41
N PRO A 290 14.62 0.44 -25.38
CA PRO A 290 14.19 -0.93 -25.65
C PRO A 290 14.32 -1.83 -24.41
N GLY A 291 13.34 -2.71 -24.22
CA GLY A 291 13.30 -3.63 -23.06
C GLY A 291 12.77 -3.03 -21.77
N ILE A 292 12.39 -1.75 -21.79
CA ILE A 292 11.68 -1.12 -20.67
C ILE A 292 10.17 -1.04 -20.95
N LEU A 293 9.37 -1.39 -19.96
CA LEU A 293 7.93 -1.16 -19.90
C LEU A 293 7.63 -0.36 -18.65
N ILE A 294 6.84 0.71 -18.78
CA ILE A 294 6.46 1.58 -17.67
C ILE A 294 4.95 1.64 -17.56
N THR A 295 4.44 1.58 -16.35
CA THR A 295 3.07 1.94 -15.99
C THR A 295 3.10 3.09 -14.98
N PRO A 296 2.14 4.04 -15.01
CA PRO A 296 2.20 5.24 -14.19
C PRO A 296 1.59 5.01 -12.79
N HIS A 297 2.22 4.13 -12.00
CA HIS A 297 1.85 3.79 -10.61
C HIS A 297 0.37 3.35 -10.52
N ILE A 298 0.00 2.35 -11.31
CA ILE A 298 -1.40 1.89 -11.43
C ILE A 298 -1.70 0.62 -10.64
N GLY A 299 -0.75 0.11 -9.86
CA GLY A 299 -0.87 -1.18 -9.18
C GLY A 299 -2.09 -1.35 -8.28
N SER A 300 -2.67 -0.25 -7.79
CA SER A 300 -3.94 -0.26 -7.06
C SER A 300 -5.01 0.61 -7.71
N LEU A 301 -4.82 1.07 -8.97
CA LEU A 301 -5.73 1.98 -9.66
C LEU A 301 -6.80 1.20 -10.42
N VAL A 302 -7.74 0.62 -9.69
CA VAL A 302 -8.92 -0.07 -10.22
C VAL A 302 -10.20 0.56 -9.66
N ALA A 303 -11.34 0.31 -10.30
CA ALA A 303 -12.63 0.86 -9.87
C ALA A 303 -13.00 0.44 -8.43
N GLU A 304 -12.62 -0.76 -8.04
CA GLU A 304 -12.94 -1.39 -6.77
C GLU A 304 -11.97 -1.03 -5.63
N ASN A 305 -10.88 -0.31 -5.90
CA ASN A 305 -9.80 -0.06 -4.92
C ASN A 305 -10.32 0.59 -3.63
N ARG A 306 -11.28 1.51 -3.75
CA ARG A 306 -11.91 2.20 -2.63
C ARG A 306 -12.66 1.21 -1.72
N GLN A 307 -13.44 0.29 -2.29
CA GLN A 307 -14.18 -0.71 -1.52
C GLN A 307 -13.25 -1.65 -0.77
N LEU A 308 -12.15 -2.06 -1.40
CA LEU A 308 -11.12 -2.93 -0.80
C LEU A 308 -10.43 -2.25 0.38
N ALA A 309 -10.02 -0.98 0.21
CA ALA A 309 -9.44 -0.19 1.30
C ALA A 309 -10.41 -0.04 2.46
N PHE A 310 -11.65 0.36 2.18
CA PHE A 310 -12.63 0.61 3.23
C PHE A 310 -13.13 -0.66 3.93
N ALA A 311 -12.99 -1.83 3.34
CA ALA A 311 -13.18 -3.09 4.06
C ALA A 311 -12.18 -3.24 5.23
N VAL A 312 -10.90 -2.92 5.00
CA VAL A 312 -9.87 -2.92 6.05
C VAL A 312 -10.10 -1.80 7.06
N VAL A 313 -10.48 -0.61 6.58
CA VAL A 313 -10.80 0.55 7.45
C VAL A 313 -11.92 0.22 8.41
N ARG A 314 -13.04 -0.35 7.93
CA ARG A 314 -14.18 -0.74 8.78
C ARG A 314 -13.78 -1.78 9.83
N ASP A 315 -13.01 -2.81 9.46
CA ASP A 315 -12.52 -3.80 10.43
C ASP A 315 -11.67 -3.13 11.52
N ASN A 316 -10.73 -2.26 11.15
CA ASN A 316 -9.88 -1.58 12.11
C ASN A 316 -10.64 -0.54 12.97
N LEU A 317 -11.56 0.22 12.40
CA LEU A 317 -12.41 1.14 13.17
C LEU A 317 -13.27 0.39 14.18
N ALA A 318 -13.85 -0.76 13.79
CA ALA A 318 -14.63 -1.59 14.70
C ALA A 318 -13.75 -2.10 15.85
N ARG A 319 -12.56 -2.62 15.53
CA ARG A 319 -11.58 -3.07 16.56
C ARG A 319 -11.21 -1.96 17.51
N TRP A 320 -10.87 -0.77 16.98
CA TRP A 320 -10.51 0.36 17.80
C TRP A 320 -11.66 0.82 18.70
N ALA A 321 -12.89 0.89 18.16
CA ALA A 321 -14.08 1.25 18.92
C ALA A 321 -14.36 0.29 20.10
N LEU A 322 -14.10 -1.00 19.89
CA LEU A 322 -14.34 -2.07 20.87
C LEU A 322 -13.11 -2.34 21.78
N GLY A 323 -11.98 -1.67 21.55
CA GLY A 323 -10.75 -1.87 22.31
C GLY A 323 -10.01 -3.16 21.96
N GLU A 324 -10.25 -3.71 20.76
CA GLU A 324 -9.56 -4.89 20.23
C GLU A 324 -8.22 -4.51 19.59
N PRO A 325 -7.27 -5.45 19.48
CA PRO A 325 -6.00 -5.20 18.79
C PRO A 325 -6.21 -4.80 17.32
N LEU A 326 -5.57 -3.70 16.90
CA LEU A 326 -5.60 -3.23 15.52
C LEU A 326 -4.77 -4.13 14.61
N ARG A 327 -5.18 -4.22 13.34
CA ARG A 327 -4.41 -4.87 12.27
C ARG A 327 -3.58 -3.85 11.49
N ASN A 328 -2.53 -4.34 10.86
CA ASN A 328 -1.66 -3.54 9.99
C ASN A 328 -1.09 -2.29 10.68
N VAL A 329 -0.84 -2.40 11.99
CA VAL A 329 -0.11 -1.36 12.74
C VAL A 329 1.27 -1.20 12.12
N VAL A 330 1.62 0.05 11.84
CA VAL A 330 2.94 0.41 11.31
C VAL A 330 3.92 0.48 12.47
N GLY A 331 4.91 -0.41 12.45
CA GLY A 331 5.95 -0.47 13.49
C GLY A 331 7.10 0.49 13.24
N ASN A 332 7.96 0.66 14.26
CA ASN A 332 9.22 1.37 14.13
C ASN A 332 10.11 0.64 13.12
N GLY A 333 10.49 1.30 12.03
CA GLY A 333 11.32 0.74 10.96
C GLY A 333 10.56 0.39 9.68
N TYR A 334 9.41 1.03 9.51
CA TYR A 334 8.81 1.13 8.18
C TYR A 334 9.77 1.88 7.30
#